data_5405db1017f685156f0e89a18a79a722
#
_entry.id   5405db1017f685156f0e89a18a79a722
#
_cell.length_a   1.000
_cell.length_b   1.000
_cell.length_c   1.000
_cell.angle_alpha   90.00
_cell.angle_beta   90.00
_cell.angle_gamma   90.00
#
_symmetry.space_group_name_H-M   'P 1'
#
loop_
_entity.id
_entity.type
_entity.pdbx_description
1 polymer ?
#
loop_
_entity_poly.entity_id
_entity_poly.type
_entity_poly.pdbx_seq_one_letter_code
_entity_poly.pdbx_strand_id
1 'polypeptide(L)'
;EPTAGLDVIARDELLEMLREFLEKDEERSILISSHISSDLESLCDDLYMIHDGKIILHEDTDVLLSDYALLKVDAEQYSKLDKQFILRSKKETYGYSCLTNQKQYYMENYPKIAIEKGTIDEVITMMIRGTEQ
;
A
#
# COMPACT_ATOMS: atom_id res chain seq x y z
N GLU A 1 6.75 -14.48 8.94
CA GLU A 1 7.87 -13.61 9.38
C GLU A 1 9.26 -14.23 9.14
N PRO A 2 9.62 -14.58 7.91
CA PRO A 2 10.90 -15.27 7.67
C PRO A 2 12.13 -14.40 7.97
N THR A 3 11.98 -13.07 7.95
CA THR A 3 13.08 -12.13 8.18
C THR A 3 13.13 -11.56 9.60
N ALA A 4 12.17 -11.91 10.44
CA ALA A 4 12.10 -11.40 11.81
C ALA A 4 13.35 -11.76 12.61
N GLY A 5 13.93 -10.76 13.28
CA GLY A 5 15.13 -10.95 14.07
C GLY A 5 16.45 -11.01 13.30
N LEU A 6 16.41 -10.89 11.98
CA LEU A 6 17.62 -10.85 11.16
C LEU A 6 18.15 -9.42 11.03
N ASP A 7 19.47 -9.27 10.94
CA ASP A 7 20.08 -7.99 10.59
C ASP A 7 19.84 -7.66 9.10
N VAL A 8 20.19 -6.45 8.67
CA VAL A 8 19.94 -5.96 7.31
C VAL A 8 20.57 -6.85 6.25
N ILE A 9 21.80 -7.29 6.46
CA ILE A 9 22.55 -8.10 5.49
C ILE A 9 21.97 -9.51 5.39
N ALA A 10 21.73 -10.15 6.53
CA ALA A 10 21.13 -11.50 6.56
C ALA A 10 19.74 -11.50 5.95
N ARG A 11 18.96 -10.45 6.17
CA ARG A 11 17.63 -10.28 5.59
C ARG A 11 17.69 -10.16 4.07
N ASP A 12 18.58 -9.32 3.56
CA ASP A 12 18.77 -9.16 2.12
C ASP A 12 19.22 -10.46 1.46
N GLU A 13 20.13 -11.20 2.09
CA GLU A 13 20.57 -12.50 1.60
C GLU A 13 19.43 -13.51 1.54
N LEU A 14 18.57 -13.55 2.56
CA LEU A 14 17.41 -14.44 2.56
C LEU A 14 16.43 -14.07 1.45
N LEU A 15 16.12 -12.80 1.27
CA LEU A 15 15.23 -12.34 0.20
C LEU A 15 15.80 -12.67 -1.18
N GLU A 16 17.09 -12.53 -1.36
CA GLU A 16 17.78 -12.91 -2.60
C GLU A 16 17.64 -14.40 -2.89
N MET A 17 17.83 -15.24 -1.88
CA MET A 17 17.63 -16.70 -2.00
C MET A 17 16.20 -17.04 -2.42
N LEU A 18 15.21 -16.36 -1.86
CA LEU A 18 13.81 -16.57 -2.20
C LEU A 18 13.51 -16.16 -3.65
N ARG A 19 14.08 -15.04 -4.11
CA ARG A 19 13.94 -14.61 -5.51
C ARG A 19 14.57 -15.61 -6.46
N GLU A 20 15.77 -16.08 -6.17
CA GLU A 20 16.46 -17.10 -6.97
C GLU A 20 15.65 -18.39 -7.04
N PHE A 21 15.04 -18.80 -5.94
CA PHE A 21 14.16 -19.97 -5.91
C PHE A 21 12.99 -19.83 -6.89
N LEU A 22 12.36 -18.66 -6.93
CA LEU A 22 11.23 -18.38 -7.83
C LEU A 22 11.66 -18.31 -9.29
N GLU A 23 12.86 -17.78 -9.58
CA GLU A 23 13.36 -17.60 -10.92
C GLU A 23 13.76 -18.91 -11.60
N LYS A 24 14.08 -19.94 -10.83
CA LYS A 24 14.53 -21.24 -11.36
C LYS A 24 13.46 -22.01 -12.11
N ASP A 25 12.19 -21.80 -11.79
CA ASP A 25 11.07 -22.55 -12.36
C ASP A 25 9.79 -21.73 -12.25
N GLU A 26 9.13 -21.52 -13.37
CA GLU A 26 7.88 -20.73 -13.43
C GLU A 26 6.73 -21.36 -12.62
N GLU A 27 6.81 -22.65 -12.35
CA GLU A 27 5.79 -23.37 -11.56
C GLU A 27 5.96 -23.18 -10.05
N ARG A 28 7.07 -22.61 -9.60
CA ARG A 28 7.30 -22.39 -8.17
C ARG A 28 6.56 -21.19 -7.65
N SER A 29 6.06 -21.32 -6.43
CA SER A 29 5.42 -20.22 -5.73
C SER A 29 5.85 -20.20 -4.27
N ILE A 30 5.74 -19.02 -3.65
CA ILE A 30 6.02 -18.83 -2.23
C ILE A 30 4.84 -18.08 -1.62
N LEU A 31 4.31 -18.63 -0.52
CA LEU A 31 3.33 -17.93 0.31
C LEU A 31 4.01 -17.54 1.61
N ILE A 32 4.04 -16.25 1.91
CA ILE A 32 4.61 -15.75 3.16
C ILE A 32 3.62 -14.83 3.87
N SER A 33 3.72 -14.77 5.20
CA SER A 33 3.05 -13.75 5.98
C SER A 33 4.08 -12.90 6.71
N SER A 34 3.89 -11.60 6.68
CA SER A 34 4.80 -10.66 7.33
C SER A 34 4.09 -9.35 7.65
N HIS A 35 4.54 -8.65 8.67
CA HIS A 35 4.19 -7.26 8.92
C HIS A 35 5.30 -6.30 8.48
N ILE A 36 6.36 -6.82 7.85
CA ILE A 36 7.48 -6.02 7.35
C ILE A 36 7.20 -5.67 5.88
N SER A 37 6.67 -4.47 5.64
CA SER A 37 6.20 -4.06 4.32
C SER A 37 7.29 -4.02 3.25
N SER A 38 8.53 -3.66 3.62
CA SER A 38 9.64 -3.64 2.69
C SER A 38 9.96 -5.03 2.11
N ASP A 39 9.79 -6.09 2.88
CA ASP A 39 9.95 -7.46 2.39
C ASP A 39 8.86 -7.79 1.37
N LEU A 40 7.62 -7.41 1.66
CA LEU A 40 6.48 -7.65 0.78
C LEU A 40 6.65 -6.90 -0.54
N GLU A 41 7.05 -5.64 -0.48
CA GLU A 41 7.29 -4.82 -1.69
C GLU A 41 8.36 -5.42 -2.59
N SER A 42 9.42 -5.96 -2.00
CA SER A 42 10.57 -6.43 -2.77
C SER A 42 10.43 -7.85 -3.32
N LEU A 43 9.59 -8.68 -2.70
CA LEU A 43 9.49 -10.10 -3.04
C LEU A 43 8.16 -10.50 -3.66
N CYS A 44 7.05 -9.93 -3.17
CA CYS A 44 5.71 -10.43 -3.49
C CYS A 44 5.14 -9.79 -4.74
N ASP A 45 4.55 -10.60 -5.62
CA ASP A 45 3.81 -10.12 -6.79
C ASP A 45 2.39 -9.70 -6.40
N ASP A 46 1.87 -10.24 -5.32
CA ASP A 46 0.46 -10.22 -4.97
C ASP A 46 0.32 -10.15 -3.45
N LEU A 47 -0.55 -9.28 -2.95
CA LEU A 47 -0.72 -9.06 -1.52
C LEU A 47 -2.18 -9.23 -1.09
N TYR A 48 -2.34 -9.90 0.04
CA TYR A 48 -3.61 -10.01 0.75
C TYR A 48 -3.46 -9.33 2.11
N MET A 49 -4.35 -8.43 2.41
CA MET A 49 -4.39 -7.75 3.71
C MET A 49 -5.49 -8.39 4.55
N ILE A 50 -5.10 -8.94 5.71
CA ILE A 50 -6.01 -9.61 6.62
C ILE A 50 -6.13 -8.80 7.91
N HIS A 51 -7.36 -8.55 8.34
CA HIS A 51 -7.65 -7.86 9.59
C HIS A 51 -8.92 -8.43 10.21
N ASP A 52 -8.88 -8.74 11.52
CA ASP A 52 -9.99 -9.34 12.27
C ASP A 52 -10.60 -10.57 11.58
N GLY A 53 -9.73 -11.44 11.06
CA GLY A 53 -10.13 -12.67 10.41
C GLY A 53 -10.74 -12.51 9.02
N LYS A 54 -10.66 -11.32 8.43
CA LYS A 54 -11.23 -11.02 7.11
C LYS A 54 -10.16 -10.49 6.16
N ILE A 55 -10.31 -10.83 4.89
CA ILE A 55 -9.51 -10.21 3.82
C ILE A 55 -10.15 -8.86 3.50
N ILE A 56 -9.42 -7.78 3.79
CA ILE A 56 -9.91 -6.42 3.58
C ILE A 56 -9.36 -5.78 2.30
N LEU A 57 -8.33 -6.37 1.73
CA LEU A 57 -7.74 -5.93 0.47
C LEU A 57 -7.00 -7.09 -0.18
N HIS A 58 -7.14 -7.23 -1.49
CA HIS A 58 -6.29 -8.06 -2.33
C HIS A 58 -5.89 -7.25 -3.55
N GLU A 59 -4.60 -7.14 -3.79
CA GLU A 59 -4.09 -6.34 -4.90
C GLU A 59 -2.72 -6.82 -5.37
N ASP A 60 -2.42 -6.61 -6.66
CA ASP A 60 -1.06 -6.77 -7.17
C ASP A 60 -0.14 -5.74 -6.53
N THR A 61 1.08 -6.15 -6.20
CA THR A 61 2.08 -5.26 -5.61
C THR A 61 2.36 -4.06 -6.50
N ASP A 62 2.51 -4.28 -7.79
CA ASP A 62 2.77 -3.19 -8.75
C ASP A 62 1.62 -2.17 -8.78
N VAL A 63 0.39 -2.62 -8.69
CA VAL A 63 -0.79 -1.74 -8.63
C VAL A 63 -0.80 -0.93 -7.34
N LEU A 64 -0.49 -1.56 -6.20
CA LEU A 64 -0.39 -0.84 -4.92
C LEU A 64 0.67 0.25 -4.97
N LEU A 65 1.80 0.00 -5.61
CA LEU A 65 2.90 0.95 -5.67
C LEU A 65 2.71 2.04 -6.72
N SER A 66 1.95 1.78 -7.79
CA SER A 66 1.76 2.73 -8.89
C SER A 66 0.46 3.53 -8.84
N ASP A 67 -0.65 2.89 -8.47
CA ASP A 67 -1.99 3.47 -8.57
C ASP A 67 -2.55 3.99 -7.26
N TYR A 68 -2.08 3.47 -6.14
CA TYR A 68 -2.50 3.94 -4.82
C TYR A 68 -1.73 5.17 -4.40
N ALA A 69 -2.41 6.11 -3.81
CA ALA A 69 -1.81 7.35 -3.33
C ALA A 69 -2.60 7.93 -2.15
N LEU A 70 -1.93 8.80 -1.41
CA LEU A 70 -2.54 9.59 -0.35
C LEU A 70 -2.64 11.04 -0.80
N LEU A 71 -3.85 11.56 -0.77
CA LEU A 71 -4.13 12.98 -1.01
C LEU A 71 -4.10 13.69 0.33
N LYS A 72 -3.25 14.70 0.46
CA LYS A 72 -3.18 15.53 1.66
C LYS A 72 -3.89 16.84 1.36
N VAL A 73 -5.04 17.04 1.97
CA VAL A 73 -5.93 18.17 1.66
C VAL A 73 -6.32 18.92 2.92
N ASP A 74 -6.53 20.23 2.80
CA ASP A 74 -7.15 21.01 3.85
C ASP A 74 -8.68 20.87 3.81
N ALA A 75 -9.38 21.46 4.77
CA ALA A 75 -10.84 21.32 4.86
C ALA A 75 -11.56 21.90 3.63
N GLU A 76 -11.07 22.99 3.05
CA GLU A 76 -11.66 23.59 1.85
C GLU A 76 -11.46 22.70 0.63
N GLN A 77 -10.25 22.20 0.42
CA GLN A 77 -9.93 21.27 -0.66
C GLN A 77 -10.78 20.01 -0.53
N TYR A 78 -10.90 19.47 0.68
CA TYR A 78 -11.70 18.27 0.94
C TYR A 78 -13.17 18.49 0.56
N SER A 79 -13.73 19.65 0.88
CA SER A 79 -15.13 19.95 0.57
C SER A 79 -15.40 20.01 -0.94
N LYS A 80 -14.40 20.38 -1.73
CA LYS A 80 -14.49 20.51 -3.19
C LYS A 80 -14.01 19.26 -3.93
N LEU A 81 -13.44 18.30 -3.22
CA LEU A 81 -12.88 17.10 -3.80
C LEU A 81 -13.98 16.17 -4.31
N ASP A 82 -13.82 15.65 -5.54
CA ASP A 82 -14.62 14.54 -6.03
C ASP A 82 -14.17 13.27 -5.27
N LYS A 83 -15.10 12.64 -4.57
CA LYS A 83 -14.82 11.53 -3.68
C LYS A 83 -15.15 10.17 -4.28
N GLN A 84 -15.52 10.11 -5.57
CA GLN A 84 -15.93 8.85 -6.19
C GLN A 84 -14.84 7.75 -6.17
N PHE A 85 -13.58 8.15 -6.20
CA PHE A 85 -12.45 7.22 -6.15
C PHE A 85 -11.68 7.27 -4.83
N ILE A 86 -12.27 7.86 -3.79
CA ILE A 86 -11.69 7.86 -2.45
C ILE A 86 -12.18 6.60 -1.72
N LEU A 87 -11.23 5.75 -1.34
CA LEU A 87 -11.52 4.49 -0.63
C LEU A 87 -11.72 4.71 0.85
N ARG A 88 -10.88 5.56 1.45
CA ARG A 88 -10.90 5.87 2.88
C ARG A 88 -10.47 7.32 3.09
N SER A 89 -11.00 7.94 4.13
CA SER A 89 -10.57 9.27 4.58
C SER A 89 -10.28 9.25 6.06
N LYS A 90 -9.30 10.05 6.48
CA LYS A 90 -8.93 10.20 7.88
C LYS A 90 -8.72 11.68 8.19
N LYS A 91 -9.33 12.15 9.27
CA LYS A 91 -9.15 13.54 9.71
C LYS A 91 -7.78 13.70 10.35
N GLU A 92 -7.08 14.75 9.96
CA GLU A 92 -5.76 15.11 10.46
C GLU A 92 -5.80 16.54 11.03
N THR A 93 -4.72 16.98 11.68
CA THR A 93 -4.62 18.32 12.24
C THR A 93 -4.68 19.41 11.17
N TYR A 94 -4.16 19.13 9.95
CA TYR A 94 -4.13 20.07 8.83
C TYR A 94 -5.36 19.98 7.91
N GLY A 95 -6.20 18.97 8.10
CA GLY A 95 -7.35 18.68 7.24
C GLY A 95 -7.64 17.20 7.13
N TYR A 96 -7.38 16.58 5.97
CA TYR A 96 -7.69 15.17 5.72
C TYR A 96 -6.60 14.47 4.91
N SER A 97 -6.41 13.21 5.22
CA SER A 97 -5.71 12.26 4.35
C SER A 97 -6.74 11.41 3.64
N CYS A 98 -6.63 11.26 2.33
CA CYS A 98 -7.56 10.47 1.53
C CYS A 98 -6.80 9.41 0.74
N LEU A 99 -7.20 8.15 0.88
CA LEU A 99 -6.62 7.05 0.12
C LEU A 99 -7.41 6.85 -1.17
N THR A 100 -6.70 6.78 -2.28
CA THR A 100 -7.26 6.45 -3.59
C THR A 100 -6.48 5.36 -4.28
N ASN A 101 -7.14 4.60 -5.15
CA ASN A 101 -6.49 3.69 -6.10
C ASN A 101 -6.48 4.28 -7.54
N GLN A 102 -6.80 5.56 -7.67
CA GLN A 102 -6.84 6.27 -8.95
C GLN A 102 -5.94 7.51 -8.89
N LYS A 103 -4.68 7.28 -8.58
CA LYS A 103 -3.68 8.35 -8.46
C LYS A 103 -3.67 9.27 -9.68
N GLN A 104 -3.66 8.69 -10.88
CA GLN A 104 -3.57 9.45 -12.10
C GLN A 104 -4.77 10.40 -12.28
N TYR A 105 -5.98 9.93 -11.96
CA TYR A 105 -7.18 10.77 -12.02
C TYR A 105 -7.02 12.04 -11.18
N TYR A 106 -6.56 11.90 -9.94
CA TYR A 106 -6.40 13.06 -9.05
C TYR A 106 -5.21 13.94 -9.44
N MET A 107 -4.15 13.38 -9.97
CA MET A 107 -3.04 14.18 -10.51
C MET A 107 -3.48 15.08 -11.66
N GLU A 108 -4.31 14.56 -12.56
CA GLU A 108 -4.79 15.27 -13.73
C GLU A 108 -5.87 16.31 -13.40
N ASN A 109 -6.77 15.98 -12.50
CA ASN A 109 -7.94 16.82 -12.21
C ASN A 109 -7.74 17.78 -11.03
N TYR A 110 -6.75 17.53 -10.17
CA TYR A 110 -6.48 18.34 -8.98
C TYR A 110 -4.98 18.64 -8.87
N PRO A 111 -4.40 19.39 -9.80
CA PRO A 111 -2.94 19.60 -9.85
C PRO A 111 -2.37 20.38 -8.66
N LYS A 112 -3.22 21.04 -7.88
CA LYS A 112 -2.79 21.83 -6.71
C LYS A 112 -2.79 21.04 -5.40
N ILE A 113 -3.35 19.84 -5.40
CA ILE A 113 -3.41 18.99 -4.21
C ILE A 113 -2.08 18.27 -4.04
N ALA A 114 -1.61 18.19 -2.79
CA ALA A 114 -0.44 17.39 -2.46
C ALA A 114 -0.80 15.91 -2.55
N ILE A 115 -0.14 15.19 -3.45
CA ILE A 115 -0.36 13.76 -3.67
C ILE A 115 0.94 13.04 -3.34
N GLU A 116 0.88 12.15 -2.35
CA GLU A 116 2.02 11.36 -1.91
C GLU A 116 1.85 9.91 -2.36
N LYS A 117 2.96 9.29 -2.73
CA LYS A 117 2.98 7.86 -3.01
C LYS A 117 2.65 7.11 -1.72
N GLY A 118 1.61 6.28 -1.76
CA GLY A 118 1.26 5.45 -0.61
C GLY A 118 2.23 4.29 -0.45
N THR A 119 2.79 4.15 0.74
CA THR A 119 3.53 2.93 1.11
C THR A 119 2.52 1.86 1.50
N ILE A 120 2.96 0.60 1.52
CA ILE A 120 2.09 -0.50 1.98
C ILE A 120 1.63 -0.24 3.41
N ASP A 121 2.51 0.24 4.30
CA ASP A 121 2.14 0.58 5.68
C ASP A 121 1.05 1.65 5.76
N GLU A 122 1.14 2.68 4.94
CA GLU A 122 0.15 3.75 4.89
C GLU A 122 -1.19 3.25 4.34
N VAL A 123 -1.17 2.40 3.31
CA VAL A 123 -2.39 1.77 2.78
C VAL A 123 -3.06 0.92 3.86
N ILE A 124 -2.29 0.10 4.58
CA ILE A 124 -2.80 -0.71 5.69
C ILE A 124 -3.46 0.17 6.75
N THR A 125 -2.77 1.21 7.18
CA THR A 125 -3.28 2.13 8.21
C THR A 125 -4.59 2.78 7.76
N MET A 126 -4.66 3.26 6.53
CA MET A 126 -5.86 3.88 6.00
C MET A 126 -7.03 2.90 5.85
N MET A 127 -6.75 1.67 5.42
CA MET A 127 -7.81 0.65 5.29
C MET A 127 -8.40 0.23 6.63
N ILE A 128 -7.59 0.26 7.69
CA ILE A 128 -8.03 -0.14 9.05
C ILE A 128 -8.63 1.04 9.80
N ARG A 129 -7.99 2.21 9.79
CA ARG A 129 -8.35 3.37 10.61
C ARG A 129 -9.12 4.45 9.88
N GLY A 130 -9.10 4.46 8.56
CA GLY A 130 -9.84 5.42 7.76
C GLY A 130 -11.33 5.13 7.73
N THR A 131 -12.12 6.14 7.40
CA THR A 131 -13.57 6.03 7.25
C THR A 131 -13.92 5.78 5.78
N GLU A 132 -14.84 4.86 5.53
CA GLU A 132 -15.37 4.61 4.18
C GLU A 132 -16.15 5.81 3.67
N GLN A 133 -16.02 6.05 2.36
CA GLN A 133 -16.78 7.11 1.68
C GLN A 133 -18.10 6.58 1.14
#